data_c9b36f19fc4e665ebd42c022a5172484
#
_entry.id   c9b36f19fc4e665ebd42c022a5172484
#
_cell.length_a   1.000
_cell.length_b   1.000
_cell.length_c   1.000
_cell.angle_alpha   90.00
_cell.angle_beta   90.00
_cell.angle_gamma   90.00
#
_symmetry.space_group_name_H-M   'P 1'
#
loop_
_entity.id
_entity.type
_entity.pdbx_description
1 polymer ?
#
loop_
_entity_poly.entity_id
_entity_poly.type
_entity_poly.pdbx_seq_one_letter_code
_entity_poly.pdbx_strand_id
1 'polypeptide(L)'
;LFYFLEYSMKVVAFKRELQGTGASRRLRNSGQTPGIIYGGPEAPVNIALDHNALFHALKKEAFHSSILDMEIDGAVQKVLLRDFQMHAFKQLVLHADFQRVDANQPVHMKVALHFENADVSPAVKLHAATISHVANEIEISCLPADLPEFIAVDLSQMDVGQSIHASALKLPKGVTIVTHGSDATIATSSVPAGAVAAEAAAAKE
;
A
#
# COMPACT_ATOMS: atom_id res chain seq x y z
N LEU A 1 -29.03 -5.06 7.70
CA LEU A 1 -28.83 -4.04 6.64
C LEU A 1 -27.71 -3.11 7.14
N PHE A 2 -26.44 -3.49 6.94
CA PHE A 2 -25.30 -2.64 7.25
C PHE A 2 -25.17 -1.62 6.13
N TYR A 3 -25.48 -0.36 6.41
CA TYR A 3 -25.07 0.76 5.59
C TYR A 3 -23.54 0.88 5.70
N PHE A 4 -22.82 0.45 4.68
CA PHE A 4 -21.47 0.90 4.44
C PHE A 4 -21.57 2.39 4.13
N LEU A 5 -21.28 3.24 5.13
CA LEU A 5 -20.95 4.63 4.86
C LEU A 5 -19.63 4.57 4.08
N GLU A 6 -19.71 4.80 2.76
CA GLU A 6 -18.54 5.12 1.95
C GLU A 6 -17.90 6.38 2.55
N TYR A 7 -16.88 6.17 3.36
CA TYR A 7 -16.05 7.26 3.86
C TYR A 7 -15.09 7.65 2.73
N SER A 8 -15.63 8.31 1.71
CA SER A 8 -14.82 8.88 0.63
C SER A 8 -13.91 9.95 1.22
N MET A 9 -12.60 9.70 1.18
CA MET A 9 -11.62 10.66 1.68
C MET A 9 -11.50 11.82 0.69
N LYS A 10 -11.87 13.04 1.16
CA LYS A 10 -11.85 14.24 0.36
C LYS A 10 -10.46 14.89 0.39
N VAL A 11 -9.91 15.18 -0.79
CA VAL A 11 -8.64 15.86 -0.97
C VAL A 11 -8.89 17.14 -1.75
N VAL A 12 -8.45 18.28 -1.21
CA VAL A 12 -8.55 19.57 -1.89
C VAL A 12 -7.25 19.87 -2.60
N ALA A 13 -7.34 20.19 -3.89
CA ALA A 13 -6.20 20.52 -4.74
C ALA A 13 -6.47 21.82 -5.53
N PHE A 14 -5.40 22.52 -5.85
CA PHE A 14 -5.43 23.73 -6.65
C PHE A 14 -4.71 23.50 -7.97
N LYS A 15 -5.28 23.98 -9.07
CA LYS A 15 -4.62 23.88 -10.37
C LYS A 15 -3.38 24.76 -10.41
N ARG A 16 -2.29 24.23 -11.00
CA ARG A 16 -0.99 24.88 -11.05
C ARG A 16 -0.57 25.11 -12.52
N GLU A 17 -0.22 26.35 -12.85
CA GLU A 17 0.28 26.71 -14.20
C GLU A 17 1.81 26.66 -14.28
N LEU A 18 2.49 27.15 -13.23
CA LEU A 18 3.95 27.23 -13.20
C LEU A 18 4.57 25.85 -13.00
N GLN A 19 5.47 25.48 -13.92
CA GLN A 19 6.18 24.20 -13.92
C GLN A 19 7.70 24.41 -13.74
N GLY A 20 8.42 23.30 -13.59
CA GLY A 20 9.86 23.23 -13.48
C GLY A 20 10.39 23.26 -12.05
N THR A 21 11.69 22.95 -11.92
CA THR A 21 12.38 22.71 -10.64
C THR A 21 12.30 23.91 -9.68
N GLY A 22 12.50 25.13 -10.21
CA GLY A 22 12.45 26.35 -9.41
C GLY A 22 11.05 26.66 -8.87
N ALA A 23 10.01 26.46 -9.68
CA ALA A 23 8.62 26.66 -9.29
C ALA A 23 8.21 25.64 -8.21
N SER A 24 8.52 24.36 -8.41
CA SER A 24 8.24 23.30 -7.44
C SER A 24 8.99 23.48 -6.12
N ARG A 25 10.21 24.02 -6.16
CA ARG A 25 10.96 24.35 -4.94
C ARG A 25 10.31 25.48 -4.15
N ARG A 26 9.86 26.55 -4.82
CA ARG A 26 9.14 27.66 -4.17
C ARG A 26 7.83 27.17 -3.55
N LEU A 27 7.10 26.33 -4.28
CA LEU A 27 5.85 25.74 -3.80
C LEU A 27 6.05 24.95 -2.50
N ARG A 28 7.08 24.06 -2.46
CA ARG A 28 7.39 23.32 -1.24
C ARG A 28 7.80 24.22 -0.07
N ASN A 29 8.49 25.31 -0.35
CA ASN A 29 8.87 26.29 0.67
C ASN A 29 7.66 27.08 1.22
N SER A 30 6.57 27.17 0.47
CA SER A 30 5.31 27.78 0.93
C SER A 30 4.37 26.79 1.63
N GLY A 31 4.83 25.56 1.93
CA GLY A 31 4.03 24.54 2.62
C GLY A 31 3.06 23.78 1.71
N GLN A 32 3.28 23.82 0.40
CA GLN A 32 2.48 23.07 -0.58
C GLN A 32 3.29 21.97 -1.23
N THR A 33 2.63 20.89 -1.63
CA THR A 33 3.24 19.77 -2.36
C THR A 33 2.78 19.80 -3.82
N PRO A 34 3.71 19.77 -4.79
CA PRO A 34 3.35 19.60 -6.18
C PRO A 34 2.86 18.18 -6.45
N GLY A 35 1.85 18.05 -7.29
CA GLY A 35 1.34 16.77 -7.76
C GLY A 35 0.86 16.85 -9.21
N ILE A 36 0.47 15.71 -9.74
CA ILE A 36 -0.12 15.56 -11.06
C ILE A 36 -1.32 14.64 -11.00
N ILE A 37 -2.33 14.94 -11.81
CA ILE A 37 -3.46 14.05 -12.06
C ILE A 37 -3.44 13.67 -13.53
N TYR A 38 -3.47 12.37 -13.81
CA TYR A 38 -3.47 11.84 -15.17
C TYR A 38 -4.45 10.67 -15.32
N GLY A 39 -4.59 10.17 -16.54
CA GLY A 39 -5.51 9.08 -16.89
C GLY A 39 -6.89 9.60 -17.31
N GLY A 40 -7.71 8.68 -17.86
CA GLY A 40 -8.97 9.00 -18.48
C GLY A 40 -8.82 9.77 -19.81
N PRO A 41 -9.94 10.31 -20.35
CA PRO A 41 -9.92 11.02 -21.64
C PRO A 41 -9.35 12.44 -21.56
N GLU A 42 -9.20 13.00 -20.37
CA GLU A 42 -8.74 14.37 -20.16
C GLU A 42 -7.21 14.47 -20.08
N ALA A 43 -6.67 15.61 -20.49
CA ALA A 43 -5.24 15.89 -20.39
C ALA A 43 -4.75 15.87 -18.94
N PRO A 44 -3.47 15.52 -18.70
CA PRO A 44 -2.87 15.61 -17.38
C PRO A 44 -2.94 17.04 -16.82
N VAL A 45 -3.27 17.15 -15.53
CA VAL A 45 -3.39 18.44 -14.83
C VAL A 45 -2.37 18.50 -13.70
N ASN A 46 -1.54 19.54 -13.70
CA ASN A 46 -0.64 19.79 -12.59
C ASN A 46 -1.40 20.45 -11.45
N ILE A 47 -1.19 19.94 -10.24
CA ILE A 47 -1.87 20.40 -9.05
C ILE A 47 -0.89 20.79 -7.94
N ALA A 48 -1.39 21.55 -6.99
CA ALA A 48 -0.75 21.87 -5.73
C ALA A 48 -1.68 21.44 -4.59
N LEU A 49 -1.13 20.79 -3.59
CA LEU A 49 -1.84 20.25 -2.43
C LEU A 49 -1.27 20.88 -1.16
N ASP A 50 -2.08 21.06 -0.13
CA ASP A 50 -1.57 21.39 1.20
C ASP A 50 -0.69 20.24 1.71
N HIS A 51 0.57 20.58 2.07
CA HIS A 51 1.55 19.59 2.50
C HIS A 51 1.12 18.88 3.80
N ASN A 52 0.60 19.64 4.77
CA ASN A 52 0.29 19.09 6.09
C ASN A 52 -0.90 18.12 6.00
N ALA A 53 -1.95 18.50 5.29
CA ALA A 53 -3.11 17.66 5.05
C ALA A 53 -2.72 16.35 4.32
N LEU A 54 -1.92 16.47 3.25
CA LEU A 54 -1.43 15.32 2.49
C LEU A 54 -0.54 14.40 3.33
N PHE A 55 0.40 14.95 4.11
CA PHE A 55 1.29 14.18 4.97
C PHE A 55 0.53 13.37 6.02
N HIS A 56 -0.50 13.94 6.64
CA HIS A 56 -1.35 13.21 7.59
C HIS A 56 -2.25 12.18 6.90
N ALA A 57 -2.71 12.46 5.69
CA ALA A 57 -3.49 11.51 4.90
C ALA A 57 -2.65 10.29 4.50
N LEU A 58 -1.40 10.49 4.06
CA LEU A 58 -0.47 9.42 3.68
C LEU A 58 -0.09 8.46 4.84
N LYS A 59 -0.28 8.87 6.10
CA LYS A 59 -0.08 7.96 7.25
C LYS A 59 -1.20 6.94 7.41
N LYS A 60 -2.33 7.13 6.76
CA LYS A 60 -3.46 6.22 6.82
C LYS A 60 -3.33 5.21 5.69
N GLU A 61 -3.32 3.91 6.01
CA GLU A 61 -3.25 2.84 5.00
C GLU A 61 -4.39 2.92 3.99
N ALA A 62 -5.60 3.20 4.46
CA ALA A 62 -6.75 3.38 3.60
C ALA A 62 -6.59 4.48 2.54
N PHE A 63 -5.69 5.46 2.74
CA PHE A 63 -5.43 6.50 1.74
C PHE A 63 -4.70 5.96 0.51
N HIS A 64 -3.90 4.90 0.68
CA HIS A 64 -3.13 4.28 -0.39
C HIS A 64 -3.97 3.32 -1.23
N SER A 65 -4.99 2.72 -0.63
CA SER A 65 -5.79 1.65 -1.23
C SER A 65 -7.28 2.00 -1.37
N SER A 66 -7.64 3.28 -1.39
CA SER A 66 -9.02 3.72 -1.59
C SER A 66 -9.18 4.74 -2.71
N ILE A 67 -10.41 4.85 -3.20
CA ILE A 67 -10.78 5.89 -4.14
C ILE A 67 -10.98 7.20 -3.37
N LEU A 68 -10.30 8.25 -3.82
CA LEU A 68 -10.33 9.57 -3.22
C LEU A 68 -11.20 10.51 -4.04
N ASP A 69 -11.99 11.33 -3.37
CA ASP A 69 -12.70 12.44 -4.00
C ASP A 69 -11.80 13.68 -3.99
N MET A 70 -11.21 14.00 -5.13
CA MET A 70 -10.37 15.18 -5.27
C MET A 70 -11.16 16.35 -5.80
N GLU A 71 -11.20 17.42 -5.02
CA GLU A 71 -11.80 18.69 -5.41
C GLU A 71 -10.76 19.61 -6.02
N ILE A 72 -10.97 19.99 -7.29
CA ILE A 72 -10.12 20.91 -8.03
C ILE A 72 -10.99 22.07 -8.51
N ASP A 73 -10.72 23.28 -8.04
CA ASP A 73 -11.46 24.49 -8.43
C ASP A 73 -12.99 24.33 -8.35
N GLY A 74 -13.49 23.54 -7.37
CA GLY A 74 -14.91 23.26 -7.17
C GLY A 74 -15.48 22.06 -7.95
N ALA A 75 -14.69 21.45 -8.82
CA ALA A 75 -15.07 20.20 -9.48
C ALA A 75 -14.51 18.98 -8.71
N VAL A 76 -15.36 17.99 -8.43
CA VAL A 76 -14.94 16.76 -7.75
C VAL A 76 -14.66 15.66 -8.78
N GLN A 77 -13.47 15.07 -8.71
CA GLN A 77 -13.07 13.94 -9.56
C GLN A 77 -12.66 12.75 -8.69
N LYS A 78 -13.03 11.54 -9.10
CA LYS A 78 -12.56 10.31 -8.44
C LYS A 78 -11.17 9.97 -8.92
N VAL A 79 -10.24 9.88 -7.97
CA VAL A 79 -8.84 9.60 -8.24
C VAL A 79 -8.30 8.53 -7.28
N LEU A 80 -7.19 7.92 -7.67
CA LEU A 80 -6.44 6.98 -6.88
C LEU A 80 -5.03 7.51 -6.70
N LEU A 81 -4.46 7.36 -5.51
CA LEU A 81 -3.04 7.64 -5.29
C LEU A 81 -2.22 6.54 -5.99
N ARG A 82 -1.42 6.92 -6.98
CA ARG A 82 -0.59 5.98 -7.73
C ARG A 82 0.82 5.86 -7.17
N ASP A 83 1.41 7.00 -6.85
CA ASP A 83 2.76 7.06 -6.30
C ASP A 83 2.96 8.33 -5.48
N PHE A 84 3.92 8.33 -4.58
CA PHE A 84 4.33 9.50 -3.84
C PHE A 84 5.81 9.46 -3.53
N GLN A 85 6.42 10.62 -3.47
CA GLN A 85 7.83 10.76 -3.16
C GLN A 85 8.02 11.47 -1.84
N MET A 86 8.76 10.85 -0.93
CA MET A 86 9.16 11.42 0.34
C MET A 86 10.60 11.90 0.30
N HIS A 87 10.90 12.93 1.08
CA HIS A 87 12.28 13.34 1.29
C HIS A 87 13.02 12.32 2.17
N ALA A 88 14.28 11.99 1.82
CA ALA A 88 15.04 10.89 2.45
C ALA A 88 15.16 10.99 3.99
N PHE A 89 15.22 12.19 4.57
CA PHE A 89 15.36 12.37 6.02
C PHE A 89 14.42 13.42 6.64
N LYS A 90 13.75 14.25 5.84
CA LYS A 90 12.77 15.22 6.31
C LYS A 90 11.37 14.65 6.16
N GLN A 91 10.49 14.96 7.08
CA GLN A 91 9.07 14.63 6.96
C GLN A 91 8.39 15.56 5.93
N LEU A 92 8.81 15.44 4.68
CA LEU A 92 8.38 16.28 3.58
C LEU A 92 7.99 15.44 2.38
N VAL A 93 6.76 15.59 1.92
CA VAL A 93 6.28 15.01 0.67
C VAL A 93 6.80 15.86 -0.50
N LEU A 94 7.54 15.25 -1.41
CA LEU A 94 8.14 15.93 -2.55
C LEU A 94 7.22 16.00 -3.76
N HIS A 95 6.47 14.93 -4.01
CA HIS A 95 5.53 14.81 -5.12
C HIS A 95 4.44 13.79 -4.81
N ALA A 96 3.28 13.92 -5.42
CA ALA A 96 2.22 12.92 -5.37
C ALA A 96 1.55 12.79 -6.75
N ASP A 97 1.38 11.55 -7.19
CA ASP A 97 0.83 11.16 -8.48
C ASP A 97 -0.55 10.57 -8.28
N PHE A 98 -1.55 11.15 -8.94
CA PHE A 98 -2.92 10.66 -8.88
C PHE A 98 -3.38 10.21 -10.26
N GLN A 99 -4.09 9.10 -10.30
CA GLN A 99 -4.69 8.56 -11.50
C GLN A 99 -6.21 8.71 -11.41
N ARG A 100 -6.84 9.24 -12.48
CA ARG A 100 -8.31 9.25 -12.60
C ARG A 100 -8.83 7.84 -12.73
N VAL A 101 -9.95 7.58 -12.08
CA VAL A 101 -10.55 6.26 -12.01
C VAL A 101 -11.87 6.25 -12.74
N ASP A 102 -11.99 5.34 -13.72
CA ASP A 102 -13.24 5.02 -14.40
C ASP A 102 -13.84 3.76 -13.78
N ALA A 103 -15.13 3.79 -13.45
CA ALA A 103 -15.82 2.69 -12.76
C ALA A 103 -15.75 1.33 -13.48
N ASN A 104 -15.59 1.34 -14.81
CA ASN A 104 -15.60 0.15 -15.65
C ASN A 104 -14.19 -0.33 -16.08
N GLN A 105 -13.12 0.33 -15.65
CA GLN A 105 -11.76 -0.04 -16.00
C GLN A 105 -11.06 -0.69 -14.81
N PRO A 106 -10.39 -1.85 -15.00
CA PRO A 106 -9.59 -2.44 -13.94
C PRO A 106 -8.42 -1.52 -13.59
N VAL A 107 -8.15 -1.38 -12.31
CA VAL A 107 -7.02 -0.62 -11.79
C VAL A 107 -5.99 -1.57 -11.21
N HIS A 108 -4.72 -1.26 -11.43
CA HIS A 108 -3.59 -1.97 -10.84
C HIS A 108 -3.07 -1.14 -9.68
N MET A 109 -2.97 -1.73 -8.50
CA MET A 109 -2.40 -1.03 -7.36
C MET A 109 -1.77 -1.97 -6.34
N LYS A 110 -0.94 -1.41 -5.49
CA LYS A 110 -0.33 -2.08 -4.37
C LYS A 110 -1.22 -1.96 -3.15
N VAL A 111 -1.50 -3.09 -2.53
CA VAL A 111 -2.31 -3.18 -1.31
C VAL A 111 -1.47 -3.76 -0.18
N ALA A 112 -1.60 -3.19 1.01
CA ALA A 112 -0.89 -3.63 2.20
C ALA A 112 -1.34 -5.03 2.63
N LEU A 113 -0.38 -5.81 3.17
CA LEU A 113 -0.62 -7.12 3.75
C LEU A 113 -0.63 -7.00 5.27
N HIS A 114 -1.71 -7.43 5.91
CA HIS A 114 -1.81 -7.53 7.36
C HIS A 114 -1.60 -8.97 7.80
N PHE A 115 -0.55 -9.19 8.56
CA PHE A 115 -0.20 -10.52 9.08
C PHE A 115 -0.88 -10.75 10.42
N GLU A 116 -1.69 -11.82 10.48
CA GLU A 116 -2.46 -12.17 11.67
C GLU A 116 -1.99 -13.51 12.22
N ASN A 117 -2.20 -13.71 13.54
CA ASN A 117 -1.96 -14.98 14.22
C ASN A 117 -0.52 -15.52 14.20
N ALA A 118 0.48 -14.65 14.03
CA ALA A 118 1.90 -15.06 14.05
C ALA A 118 2.28 -15.78 15.34
N ASP A 119 1.84 -15.26 16.49
CA ASP A 119 2.13 -15.80 17.83
C ASP A 119 1.48 -17.16 18.08
N VAL A 120 0.45 -17.54 17.32
CA VAL A 120 -0.30 -18.80 17.48
C VAL A 120 0.30 -19.91 16.62
N SER A 121 1.13 -19.56 15.65
CA SER A 121 1.70 -20.51 14.68
C SER A 121 2.54 -21.61 15.37
N PRO A 122 2.51 -22.85 14.89
CA PRO A 122 3.37 -23.95 15.37
C PRO A 122 4.85 -23.59 15.29
N ALA A 123 5.28 -22.87 14.24
CA ALA A 123 6.64 -22.42 14.07
C ALA A 123 7.14 -21.59 15.26
N VAL A 124 6.35 -20.64 15.77
CA VAL A 124 6.72 -19.79 16.90
C VAL A 124 6.54 -20.52 18.21
N LYS A 125 5.38 -21.18 18.45
CA LYS A 125 5.07 -21.82 19.74
C LYS A 125 5.90 -23.05 20.05
N LEU A 126 6.15 -23.92 19.06
CA LEU A 126 6.81 -25.20 19.28
C LEU A 126 8.32 -25.12 19.06
N HIS A 127 8.75 -24.29 18.11
CA HIS A 127 10.13 -24.26 17.66
C HIS A 127 10.85 -22.94 17.86
N ALA A 128 10.20 -21.97 18.54
CA ALA A 128 10.74 -20.61 18.75
C ALA A 128 11.32 -20.00 17.45
N ALA A 129 10.72 -20.34 16.30
CA ALA A 129 11.12 -19.83 15.00
C ALA A 129 10.73 -18.35 14.84
N THR A 130 11.46 -17.65 14.00
CA THR A 130 11.14 -16.28 13.61
C THR A 130 10.43 -16.29 12.27
N ILE A 131 9.31 -15.59 12.18
CA ILE A 131 8.62 -15.35 10.92
C ILE A 131 9.11 -14.02 10.36
N SER A 132 9.70 -14.07 9.17
CA SER A 132 10.17 -12.90 8.44
C SER A 132 9.16 -12.52 7.37
N HIS A 133 8.68 -11.28 7.40
CA HIS A 133 7.84 -10.72 6.35
C HIS A 133 8.75 -10.27 5.20
N VAL A 134 8.64 -10.94 4.05
CA VAL A 134 9.45 -10.67 2.85
C VAL A 134 8.82 -9.56 2.02
N ALA A 135 7.50 -9.56 1.91
CA ALA A 135 6.73 -8.52 1.24
C ALA A 135 5.65 -7.98 2.17
N ASN A 136 5.55 -6.65 2.29
CA ASN A 136 4.53 -5.97 3.09
C ASN A 136 3.36 -5.47 2.22
N GLU A 137 3.51 -5.49 0.92
CA GLU A 137 2.51 -5.07 -0.07
C GLU A 137 2.54 -6.01 -1.28
N ILE A 138 1.38 -6.12 -1.95
CA ILE A 138 1.24 -6.92 -3.16
C ILE A 138 0.50 -6.13 -4.23
N GLU A 139 0.92 -6.28 -5.49
CA GLU A 139 0.23 -5.66 -6.62
C GLU A 139 -0.97 -6.49 -7.05
N ILE A 140 -2.14 -5.85 -7.07
CA ILE A 140 -3.40 -6.45 -7.46
C ILE A 140 -4.03 -5.70 -8.63
N SER A 141 -4.87 -6.39 -9.37
CA SER A 141 -5.76 -5.84 -10.39
C SER A 141 -7.20 -6.12 -10.00
N CYS A 142 -8.01 -5.10 -9.88
CA CYS A 142 -9.43 -5.21 -9.55
C CYS A 142 -10.24 -4.07 -10.15
N LEU A 143 -11.56 -4.19 -10.12
CA LEU A 143 -12.42 -3.05 -10.39
C LEU A 143 -12.39 -2.08 -9.19
N PRO A 144 -12.60 -0.78 -9.43
CA PRO A 144 -12.60 0.21 -8.36
C PRO A 144 -13.57 -0.08 -7.22
N ALA A 145 -14.71 -0.72 -7.52
CA ALA A 145 -15.72 -1.10 -6.52
C ALA A 145 -15.29 -2.26 -5.61
N ASP A 146 -14.36 -3.10 -6.07
CA ASP A 146 -13.90 -4.32 -5.36
C ASP A 146 -12.54 -4.12 -4.70
N LEU A 147 -12.07 -2.87 -4.61
CA LEU A 147 -10.75 -2.54 -4.07
C LEU A 147 -10.72 -2.75 -2.56
N PRO A 148 -9.90 -3.69 -2.03
CA PRO A 148 -9.75 -3.90 -0.60
C PRO A 148 -8.77 -2.88 0.01
N GLU A 149 -9.02 -2.46 1.25
CA GLU A 149 -8.09 -1.58 1.99
C GLU A 149 -6.80 -2.31 2.37
N PHE A 150 -6.89 -3.59 2.73
CA PHE A 150 -5.77 -4.47 3.05
C PHE A 150 -6.13 -5.93 2.73
N ILE A 151 -5.14 -6.81 2.70
CA ILE A 151 -5.32 -8.25 2.56
C ILE A 151 -4.78 -8.92 3.81
N ALA A 152 -5.64 -9.66 4.53
CA ALA A 152 -5.24 -10.40 5.72
C ALA A 152 -4.53 -11.70 5.33
N VAL A 153 -3.36 -11.93 5.92
CA VAL A 153 -2.54 -13.14 5.78
C VAL A 153 -2.53 -13.89 7.09
N ASP A 154 -3.22 -15.01 7.15
CA ASP A 154 -3.29 -15.84 8.36
C ASP A 154 -2.06 -16.75 8.44
N LEU A 155 -1.26 -16.56 9.49
CA LEU A 155 -0.04 -17.32 9.78
C LEU A 155 -0.28 -18.46 10.78
N SER A 156 -1.53 -18.71 11.20
CA SER A 156 -1.86 -19.67 12.27
C SER A 156 -1.40 -21.10 12.01
N GLN A 157 -1.23 -21.49 10.75
CA GLN A 157 -0.84 -22.84 10.35
C GLN A 157 0.59 -22.94 9.80
N MET A 158 1.36 -21.87 9.94
CA MET A 158 2.73 -21.82 9.42
C MET A 158 3.67 -22.66 10.29
N ASP A 159 4.36 -23.61 9.66
CA ASP A 159 5.37 -24.46 10.30
C ASP A 159 6.80 -23.99 9.96
N VAL A 160 7.79 -24.56 10.64
CA VAL A 160 9.20 -24.23 10.46
C VAL A 160 9.68 -24.57 9.06
N GLY A 161 10.42 -23.65 8.45
CA GLY A 161 10.95 -23.83 7.10
C GLY A 161 9.92 -23.66 5.99
N GLN A 162 8.67 -23.30 6.32
CA GLN A 162 7.65 -23.01 5.33
C GLN A 162 7.72 -21.57 4.83
N SER A 163 7.28 -21.38 3.59
CA SER A 163 7.10 -20.08 2.95
C SER A 163 5.66 -19.93 2.46
N ILE A 164 5.08 -18.78 2.68
CA ILE A 164 3.78 -18.41 2.12
C ILE A 164 4.02 -17.60 0.85
N HIS A 165 3.41 -18.02 -0.23
CA HIS A 165 3.48 -17.38 -1.54
C HIS A 165 2.21 -16.60 -1.85
N ALA A 166 2.29 -15.68 -2.80
CA ALA A 166 1.17 -14.84 -3.23
C ALA A 166 -0.04 -15.66 -3.69
N SER A 167 0.19 -16.78 -4.36
CA SER A 167 -0.86 -17.72 -4.82
C SER A 167 -1.68 -18.35 -3.70
N ALA A 168 -1.13 -18.44 -2.47
CA ALA A 168 -1.79 -19.04 -1.31
C ALA A 168 -2.72 -18.04 -0.57
N LEU A 169 -2.74 -16.76 -0.96
CA LEU A 169 -3.55 -15.74 -0.31
C LEU A 169 -5.05 -15.92 -0.58
N LYS A 170 -5.85 -15.70 0.45
CA LYS A 170 -7.30 -15.63 0.33
C LYS A 170 -7.72 -14.25 -0.15
N LEU A 171 -8.00 -14.13 -1.44
CA LEU A 171 -8.41 -12.88 -2.06
C LEU A 171 -9.92 -12.67 -1.96
N PRO A 172 -10.38 -11.42 -1.79
CA PRO A 172 -11.78 -11.09 -1.96
C PRO A 172 -12.23 -11.28 -3.41
N LYS A 173 -13.55 -11.28 -3.63
CA LYS A 173 -14.12 -11.44 -4.97
C LYS A 173 -13.72 -10.27 -5.87
N GLY A 174 -13.41 -10.57 -7.14
CA GLY A 174 -13.07 -9.56 -8.14
C GLY A 174 -11.61 -9.07 -8.10
N VAL A 175 -10.79 -9.56 -7.17
CA VAL A 175 -9.37 -9.20 -7.05
C VAL A 175 -8.48 -10.29 -7.66
N THR A 176 -7.53 -9.89 -8.50
CA THR A 176 -6.53 -10.77 -9.10
C THR A 176 -5.13 -10.25 -8.76
N ILE A 177 -4.20 -11.14 -8.44
CA ILE A 177 -2.80 -10.79 -8.19
C ILE A 177 -2.10 -10.58 -9.53
N VAL A 178 -1.33 -9.51 -9.63
CA VAL A 178 -0.45 -9.27 -10.77
C VAL A 178 0.92 -9.86 -10.45
N THR A 179 1.22 -11.02 -11.04
CA THR A 179 2.52 -11.68 -10.88
C THR A 179 3.43 -11.33 -12.06
N HIS A 180 4.60 -10.77 -11.77
CA HIS A 180 5.62 -10.45 -12.78
C HIS A 180 6.55 -11.65 -13.04
N GLY A 181 5.98 -12.80 -13.40
CA GLY A 181 6.74 -13.98 -13.87
C GLY A 181 7.17 -15.00 -12.80
N SER A 182 7.14 -14.66 -11.50
CA SER A 182 7.39 -15.60 -10.41
C SER A 182 6.38 -15.39 -9.28
N ASP A 183 6.03 -16.48 -8.59
CA ASP A 183 5.15 -16.40 -7.42
C ASP A 183 5.93 -15.77 -6.26
N ALA A 184 5.54 -14.56 -5.88
CA ALA A 184 6.25 -13.78 -4.85
C ALA A 184 6.10 -14.45 -3.48
N THR A 185 7.22 -14.64 -2.78
CA THR A 185 7.21 -15.07 -1.39
C THR A 185 6.80 -13.91 -0.50
N ILE A 186 5.81 -14.12 0.36
CA ILE A 186 5.24 -13.11 1.25
C ILE A 186 5.82 -13.21 2.65
N ALA A 187 5.86 -14.41 3.21
CA ALA A 187 6.42 -14.66 4.53
C ALA A 187 7.23 -15.96 4.54
N THR A 188 8.29 -15.98 5.35
CA THR A 188 9.11 -17.19 5.55
C THR A 188 9.32 -17.41 7.03
N SER A 189 9.34 -18.67 7.43
CA SER A 189 9.64 -19.07 8.80
C SER A 189 11.02 -19.73 8.86
N SER A 190 11.86 -19.29 9.79
CA SER A 190 13.19 -19.84 9.97
C SER A 190 13.56 -19.93 11.45
N VAL A 191 14.29 -20.99 11.81
CA VAL A 191 14.84 -21.12 13.17
C VAL A 191 16.12 -20.28 13.26
N PRO A 192 16.26 -19.42 14.27
CA PRO A 192 17.50 -18.68 14.50
C PRO A 192 18.68 -19.64 14.67
N ALA A 193 19.83 -19.32 14.07
CA ALA A 193 21.04 -20.19 14.12
C ALA A 193 21.49 -20.55 15.54
N GLY A 194 21.20 -19.73 16.54
CA GLY A 194 21.48 -19.99 17.95
C GLY A 194 20.61 -21.08 18.58
N ALA A 195 19.37 -21.25 18.13
CA ALA A 195 18.45 -22.27 18.62
C ALA A 195 18.82 -23.65 18.07
N VAL A 196 19.25 -23.72 16.83
CA VAL A 196 19.71 -24.99 16.18
C VAL A 196 20.96 -25.53 16.90
N ALA A 197 21.86 -24.64 17.37
CA ALA A 197 23.05 -25.04 18.13
C ALA A 197 22.72 -25.59 19.52
N ALA A 198 21.69 -25.07 20.17
CA ALA A 198 21.24 -25.54 21.49
C ALA A 198 20.55 -26.92 21.40
N GLU A 199 19.76 -27.16 20.38
CA GLU A 199 19.08 -28.43 20.15
C GLU A 199 20.05 -29.54 19.74
N ALA A 200 21.06 -29.20 18.92
CA ALA A 200 22.16 -30.12 18.57
C ALA A 200 23.08 -30.44 19.76
N ALA A 201 23.20 -29.57 20.76
CA ALA A 201 23.92 -29.82 21.98
C ALA A 201 23.15 -30.72 22.95
N ALA A 202 21.83 -30.54 23.05
CA ALA A 202 20.95 -31.34 23.89
C ALA A 202 20.74 -32.77 23.36
N ALA A 203 20.89 -33.01 22.05
CA ALA A 203 20.80 -34.33 21.43
C ALA A 203 22.08 -35.18 21.55
N LYS A 204 23.16 -34.63 22.18
CA LYS A 204 24.45 -35.33 22.39
C LYS A 204 24.71 -35.74 23.84
N GLU A 205 23.80 -35.44 24.76
CA GLU A 205 23.77 -35.99 26.12
C GLU A 205 22.81 -37.19 26.23
#